data_a24c9bbbb48d339922df1e810df41f05
#
_entry.id   a24c9bbbb48d339922df1e810df41f05
#
_cell.length_a   1.000
_cell.length_b   1.000
_cell.length_c   1.000
_cell.angle_alpha   90.00
_cell.angle_beta   90.00
_cell.angle_gamma   90.00
#
_symmetry.space_group_name_H-M   'P 1'
#
loop_
_entity.id
_entity.type
_entity.pdbx_description
1 polymer ?
#
loop_
_entity_poly.entity_id
_entity_poly.type
_entity_poly.pdbx_seq_one_letter_code
_entity_poly.pdbx_strand_id
1 'polypeptide(L)'
;MDSKELDLINQYTKRRFSADEVYTFSVVLCDNEIDRDFECFDSTSLEKLAEMYIGKSGILDHNPTAENQTARIYDCKVETVDGKLTSYGEQYKRLIAKAYMPISEKNKDIILELDSGIKKEVSVGCSMGKSVCSICGSDFKSCSHIKGKSYGGKLCYAFLSEPKDAYEWSFVAVPAQRSAGVIKAFNEFMRGENEMEDIFKKLGSSGDIVLSKSEVAELVKELDILKAKARDGEAYRNELQADVTRLYAIVEPELPMEAVKSVTEKMTLAELKAFKQVYEKKSARLGKGVPQLGKIKDEVTSKKNNAYKGI
;
A
#
# COMPACT_ATOMS: atom_id res chain seq x y z
N MET A 1 -3.67 5.97 18.37
CA MET A 1 -5.14 5.78 18.63
C MET A 1 -5.61 6.94 19.46
N ASP A 2 -6.70 7.61 19.08
CA ASP A 2 -7.27 8.68 19.89
C ASP A 2 -8.20 8.13 21.01
N SER A 3 -8.55 8.99 21.98
CA SER A 3 -9.40 8.58 23.11
C SER A 3 -10.80 8.18 22.67
N LYS A 4 -11.34 8.78 21.60
CA LYS A 4 -12.67 8.45 21.06
C LYS A 4 -12.71 7.07 20.40
N GLU A 5 -11.67 6.71 19.68
CA GLU A 5 -11.55 5.36 19.09
C GLU A 5 -11.47 4.30 20.20
N LEU A 6 -10.67 4.56 21.22
CA LEU A 6 -10.56 3.65 22.35
C LEU A 6 -11.89 3.50 23.12
N ASP A 7 -12.67 4.57 23.25
CA ASP A 7 -13.99 4.51 23.87
C ASP A 7 -14.98 3.69 23.01
N LEU A 8 -14.94 3.80 21.66
CA LEU A 8 -15.74 2.94 20.78
C LEU A 8 -15.37 1.46 20.92
N ILE A 9 -14.10 1.14 20.97
CA ILE A 9 -13.62 -0.24 21.18
C ILE A 9 -14.11 -0.75 22.53
N ASN A 10 -14.00 0.06 23.58
CA ASN A 10 -14.39 -0.31 24.94
C ASN A 10 -15.90 -0.52 25.15
N GLN A 11 -16.74 -0.15 24.18
CA GLN A 11 -18.17 -0.53 24.19
C GLN A 11 -18.38 -2.03 23.95
N TYR A 12 -17.45 -2.71 23.26
CA TYR A 12 -17.53 -4.14 22.96
C TYR A 12 -16.79 -5.01 23.98
N THR A 13 -15.93 -4.41 24.79
CA THR A 13 -15.08 -5.15 25.74
C THR A 13 -15.76 -5.30 27.10
N LYS A 14 -15.40 -6.33 27.86
CA LYS A 14 -15.92 -6.55 29.23
C LYS A 14 -15.06 -5.93 30.32
N ARG A 15 -13.86 -5.50 29.98
CA ARG A 15 -13.00 -4.64 30.80
C ARG A 15 -12.51 -3.48 29.92
N ARG A 16 -12.09 -2.39 30.52
CA ARG A 16 -11.46 -1.33 29.74
C ARG A 16 -10.05 -1.76 29.33
N PHE A 17 -9.76 -1.63 28.05
CA PHE A 17 -8.43 -1.74 27.48
C PHE A 17 -7.79 -0.35 27.41
N SER A 18 -6.47 -0.32 27.54
CA SER A 18 -5.62 0.83 27.19
C SER A 18 -5.19 0.74 25.72
N ALA A 19 -4.62 1.83 25.20
CA ALA A 19 -4.25 1.92 23.77
C ALA A 19 -3.12 0.96 23.37
N ASP A 20 -2.26 0.59 24.28
CA ASP A 20 -1.16 -0.35 24.13
C ASP A 20 -1.57 -1.84 24.20
N GLU A 21 -2.81 -2.12 24.62
CA GLU A 21 -3.34 -3.48 24.70
C GLU A 21 -4.10 -3.91 23.42
N VAL A 22 -4.37 -2.98 22.50
CA VAL A 22 -5.15 -3.26 21.30
C VAL A 22 -4.42 -2.85 20.02
N TYR A 23 -4.42 -3.73 19.04
CA TYR A 23 -3.98 -3.48 17.70
C TYR A 23 -5.19 -3.08 16.84
N THR A 24 -5.11 -1.96 16.13
CA THR A 24 -6.18 -1.46 15.26
C THR A 24 -5.72 -1.35 13.83
N PHE A 25 -6.62 -1.60 12.91
CA PHE A 25 -6.37 -1.50 11.48
C PHE A 25 -7.66 -1.17 10.72
N SER A 26 -7.50 -0.65 9.50
CA SER A 26 -8.62 -0.38 8.60
C SER A 26 -8.67 -1.42 7.50
N VAL A 27 -9.87 -1.76 7.05
CA VAL A 27 -10.11 -2.78 6.04
C VAL A 27 -11.21 -2.34 5.07
N VAL A 28 -10.97 -2.49 3.77
CA VAL A 28 -12.04 -2.44 2.77
C VAL A 28 -12.74 -3.79 2.80
N LEU A 29 -14.00 -3.82 3.21
CA LEU A 29 -14.79 -5.04 3.28
C LEU A 29 -15.31 -5.46 1.91
N CYS A 30 -15.92 -4.53 1.18
CA CYS A 30 -16.47 -4.71 -0.15
C CYS A 30 -16.63 -3.35 -0.85
N ASP A 31 -17.04 -3.38 -2.09
CA ASP A 31 -17.32 -2.20 -2.92
C ASP A 31 -18.50 -2.45 -3.88
N ASN A 32 -18.85 -1.46 -4.70
CA ASN A 32 -19.86 -1.58 -5.74
C ASN A 32 -19.28 -1.96 -7.12
N GLU A 33 -18.06 -2.50 -7.21
CA GLU A 33 -17.51 -2.99 -8.47
C GLU A 33 -17.97 -4.44 -8.72
N ILE A 34 -17.99 -4.87 -9.98
CA ILE A 34 -18.25 -6.26 -10.34
C ILE A 34 -17.10 -7.14 -9.83
N ASP A 35 -17.44 -8.11 -9.02
CA ASP A 35 -16.49 -9.03 -8.40
C ASP A 35 -16.10 -10.22 -9.31
N ARG A 36 -15.37 -11.20 -8.77
CA ARG A 36 -14.94 -12.40 -9.51
C ARG A 36 -16.08 -13.37 -9.80
N ASP A 37 -17.15 -13.29 -9.02
CA ASP A 37 -18.34 -14.12 -9.17
C ASP A 37 -19.40 -13.47 -10.07
N PHE A 38 -19.02 -12.33 -10.69
CA PHE A 38 -19.92 -11.48 -11.48
C PHE A 38 -21.14 -11.03 -10.69
N GLU A 39 -20.88 -10.56 -9.47
CA GLU A 39 -21.84 -9.93 -8.59
C GLU A 39 -21.35 -8.55 -8.21
N CYS A 40 -22.26 -7.65 -7.88
CA CYS A 40 -21.92 -6.36 -7.29
C CYS A 40 -23.00 -5.90 -6.32
N PHE A 41 -22.59 -5.22 -5.27
CA PHE A 41 -23.52 -4.56 -4.35
C PHE A 41 -24.02 -3.25 -4.96
N ASP A 42 -25.32 -2.99 -4.84
CA ASP A 42 -25.80 -1.64 -5.15
C ASP A 42 -25.33 -0.64 -4.08
N SER A 43 -25.26 0.63 -4.46
CA SER A 43 -24.75 1.67 -3.57
C SER A 43 -25.57 1.85 -2.28
N THR A 44 -26.87 1.56 -2.30
CA THR A 44 -27.75 1.66 -1.12
C THR A 44 -27.55 0.47 -0.18
N SER A 45 -27.20 -0.67 -0.74
CA SER A 45 -26.88 -1.87 0.04
C SER A 45 -25.61 -1.69 0.85
N LEU A 46 -24.58 -0.98 0.31
CA LEU A 46 -23.37 -0.69 1.06
C LEU A 46 -23.65 0.11 2.34
N GLU A 47 -24.57 1.07 2.29
CA GLU A 47 -24.94 1.88 3.46
C GLU A 47 -25.57 1.02 4.57
N LYS A 48 -26.48 0.14 4.20
CA LYS A 48 -27.10 -0.81 5.16
C LYS A 48 -26.10 -1.83 5.69
N LEU A 49 -25.21 -2.33 4.83
CA LEU A 49 -24.16 -3.26 5.24
C LEU A 49 -23.18 -2.57 6.22
N ALA A 50 -22.92 -1.26 6.07
CA ALA A 50 -22.10 -0.52 7.00
C ALA A 50 -22.63 -0.64 8.43
N GLU A 51 -23.94 -0.44 8.62
CA GLU A 51 -24.58 -0.56 9.93
C GLU A 51 -24.52 -2.01 10.45
N MET A 52 -24.75 -2.99 9.55
CA MET A 52 -24.80 -4.41 9.92
C MET A 52 -23.43 -4.99 10.29
N TYR A 53 -22.33 -4.49 9.72
CA TYR A 53 -20.99 -4.97 10.02
C TYR A 53 -20.40 -4.42 11.33
N ILE A 54 -20.97 -3.36 11.89
CA ILE A 54 -20.55 -2.87 13.22
C ILE A 54 -20.73 -3.98 14.26
N GLY A 55 -19.65 -4.28 14.99
CA GLY A 55 -19.62 -5.32 16.02
C GLY A 55 -19.40 -6.75 15.49
N LYS A 56 -19.32 -6.97 14.17
CA LYS A 56 -19.09 -8.31 13.61
C LYS A 56 -17.64 -8.75 13.79
N SER A 57 -17.49 -10.07 13.97
CA SER A 57 -16.18 -10.69 14.17
C SER A 57 -15.46 -10.93 12.86
N GLY A 58 -14.14 -10.70 12.88
CA GLY A 58 -13.23 -11.18 11.86
C GLY A 58 -12.80 -12.61 12.19
N ILE A 59 -12.85 -13.47 11.18
CA ILE A 59 -12.49 -14.89 11.30
C ILE A 59 -11.47 -15.28 10.21
N LEU A 60 -11.16 -16.54 10.08
CA LEU A 60 -10.25 -17.09 9.06
C LEU A 60 -11.03 -18.03 8.12
N ASP A 61 -10.81 -17.84 6.80
CA ASP A 61 -11.29 -18.75 5.73
C ASP A 61 -12.79 -19.10 5.78
N HIS A 62 -13.64 -18.14 6.17
CA HIS A 62 -15.08 -18.34 6.33
C HIS A 62 -15.44 -19.55 7.23
N ASN A 63 -14.55 -19.90 8.16
CA ASN A 63 -14.77 -21.01 9.09
C ASN A 63 -15.28 -20.48 10.45
N PRO A 64 -16.60 -20.51 10.70
CA PRO A 64 -17.24 -19.85 11.85
C PRO A 64 -17.12 -20.65 13.15
N THR A 65 -15.89 -20.94 13.56
CA THR A 65 -15.61 -21.56 14.87
C THR A 65 -15.24 -20.49 15.90
N ALA A 66 -15.47 -20.77 17.18
CA ALA A 66 -15.12 -19.86 18.26
C ALA A 66 -13.62 -19.57 18.31
N GLU A 67 -12.78 -20.54 17.93
CA GLU A 67 -11.32 -20.40 17.93
C GLU A 67 -10.81 -19.48 16.81
N ASN A 68 -11.54 -19.40 15.70
CA ASN A 68 -11.17 -18.57 14.56
C ASN A 68 -11.49 -17.08 14.71
N GLN A 69 -12.19 -16.70 15.76
CA GLN A 69 -12.46 -15.28 16.03
C GLN A 69 -11.15 -14.58 16.41
N THR A 70 -10.78 -13.54 15.62
CA THR A 70 -9.51 -12.84 15.76
C THR A 70 -9.69 -11.35 16.04
N ALA A 71 -10.58 -10.70 15.31
CA ALA A 71 -10.78 -9.26 15.34
C ALA A 71 -12.27 -8.91 15.47
N ARG A 72 -12.57 -7.63 15.72
CA ARG A 72 -13.96 -7.12 15.76
C ARG A 72 -14.01 -5.71 15.15
N ILE A 73 -15.03 -5.46 14.35
CA ILE A 73 -15.31 -4.13 13.80
C ILE A 73 -15.92 -3.25 14.90
N TYR A 74 -15.36 -2.04 15.06
CA TYR A 74 -15.89 -1.03 15.99
C TYR A 74 -16.44 0.21 15.29
N ASP A 75 -16.11 0.41 14.00
CA ASP A 75 -16.61 1.49 13.16
C ASP A 75 -16.68 1.03 11.70
N CYS A 76 -17.70 1.46 10.97
CA CYS A 76 -17.88 1.07 9.57
C CYS A 76 -18.63 2.18 8.82
N LYS A 77 -18.14 2.54 7.63
CA LYS A 77 -18.73 3.59 6.80
C LYS A 77 -18.55 3.32 5.31
N VAL A 78 -19.43 3.92 4.51
CA VAL A 78 -19.24 3.98 3.06
C VAL A 78 -18.37 5.19 2.71
N GLU A 79 -17.40 4.96 1.85
CA GLU A 79 -16.55 6.01 1.28
C GLU A 79 -16.78 6.09 -0.22
N THR A 80 -17.04 7.30 -0.70
CA THR A 80 -17.07 7.60 -2.14
C THR A 80 -15.66 8.00 -2.57
N VAL A 81 -15.13 7.39 -3.62
CA VAL A 81 -13.80 7.70 -4.15
C VAL A 81 -13.95 8.65 -5.33
N ASP A 82 -13.61 9.91 -5.12
CA ASP A 82 -13.77 10.96 -6.14
C ASP A 82 -12.99 10.63 -7.41
N GLY A 83 -13.62 10.93 -8.55
CA GLY A 83 -13.05 10.73 -9.88
C GLY A 83 -12.91 9.25 -10.32
N LYS A 84 -13.35 8.28 -9.50
CA LYS A 84 -13.33 6.87 -9.86
C LYS A 84 -14.73 6.36 -10.17
N LEU A 85 -14.91 5.75 -11.35
CA LEU A 85 -16.14 5.06 -11.72
C LEU A 85 -15.94 3.54 -11.67
N THR A 86 -17.03 2.82 -11.48
CA THR A 86 -17.10 1.37 -11.65
C THR A 86 -16.98 0.99 -13.12
N SER A 87 -16.71 -0.26 -13.42
CA SER A 87 -16.64 -0.80 -14.79
C SER A 87 -17.95 -0.65 -15.58
N TYR A 88 -19.05 -0.44 -14.89
CA TYR A 88 -20.39 -0.21 -15.50
C TYR A 88 -20.84 1.26 -15.41
N GLY A 89 -19.97 2.19 -14.97
CA GLY A 89 -20.15 3.65 -15.11
C GLY A 89 -20.79 4.36 -13.92
N GLU A 90 -21.02 3.69 -12.79
CA GLU A 90 -21.47 4.34 -11.56
C GLU A 90 -20.31 4.91 -10.75
N GLN A 91 -20.59 5.86 -9.87
CA GLN A 91 -19.61 6.38 -8.91
C GLN A 91 -19.11 5.24 -8.02
N TYR A 92 -17.79 5.06 -7.97
CA TYR A 92 -17.19 4.01 -7.16
C TYR A 92 -17.32 4.35 -5.67
N LYS A 93 -17.87 3.40 -4.93
CA LYS A 93 -18.02 3.43 -3.47
C LYS A 93 -17.46 2.17 -2.86
N ARG A 94 -16.86 2.31 -1.69
CA ARG A 94 -16.34 1.17 -0.92
C ARG A 94 -16.78 1.23 0.53
N LEU A 95 -16.92 0.08 1.13
CA LEU A 95 -17.24 -0.09 2.53
C LEU A 95 -15.95 -0.23 3.33
N ILE A 96 -15.64 0.75 4.16
CA ILE A 96 -14.44 0.74 5.01
C ILE A 96 -14.86 0.50 6.44
N ALA A 97 -14.23 -0.50 7.05
CA ALA A 97 -14.36 -0.79 8.46
C ALA A 97 -13.05 -0.54 9.21
N LYS A 98 -13.19 -0.15 10.49
CA LYS A 98 -12.11 -0.15 11.45
C LYS A 98 -12.31 -1.32 12.40
N ALA A 99 -11.28 -2.11 12.54
CA ALA A 99 -11.29 -3.31 13.37
C ALA A 99 -10.18 -3.25 14.42
N TYR A 100 -10.39 -3.99 15.51
CA TYR A 100 -9.39 -4.16 16.55
C TYR A 100 -9.22 -5.63 16.91
N MET A 101 -8.07 -5.97 17.44
CA MET A 101 -7.79 -7.23 18.11
C MET A 101 -6.92 -6.99 19.36
N PRO A 102 -7.08 -7.79 20.42
CA PRO A 102 -6.20 -7.68 21.57
C PRO A 102 -4.76 -8.07 21.20
N ILE A 103 -3.79 -7.31 21.68
CA ILE A 103 -2.38 -7.70 21.62
C ILE A 103 -2.18 -8.82 22.66
N SER A 104 -1.98 -10.02 22.17
CA SER A 104 -1.81 -11.24 22.97
C SER A 104 -0.91 -12.23 22.25
N GLU A 105 -0.37 -13.22 22.95
CA GLU A 105 0.42 -14.28 22.32
C GLU A 105 -0.36 -15.02 21.20
N LYS A 106 -1.67 -15.19 21.35
CA LYS A 106 -2.54 -15.80 20.34
C LYS A 106 -2.58 -14.99 19.04
N ASN A 107 -2.57 -13.66 19.12
CA ASN A 107 -2.74 -12.77 17.96
C ASN A 107 -1.41 -12.24 17.41
N LYS A 108 -0.29 -12.54 18.05
CA LYS A 108 1.02 -12.02 17.70
C LYS A 108 1.43 -12.34 16.27
N ASP A 109 1.23 -13.57 15.84
CA ASP A 109 1.59 -13.99 14.48
C ASP A 109 0.67 -13.34 13.45
N ILE A 110 -0.64 -13.23 13.74
CA ILE A 110 -1.60 -12.55 12.85
C ILE A 110 -1.25 -11.07 12.72
N ILE A 111 -0.89 -10.39 13.79
CA ILE A 111 -0.46 -8.98 13.77
C ILE A 111 0.80 -8.82 12.91
N LEU A 112 1.78 -9.69 13.09
CA LEU A 112 3.01 -9.70 12.28
C LEU A 112 2.71 -9.93 10.79
N GLU A 113 1.80 -10.86 10.47
CA GLU A 113 1.38 -11.15 9.10
C GLU A 113 0.62 -9.97 8.45
N LEU A 114 -0.17 -9.24 9.24
CA LEU A 114 -0.83 -8.01 8.80
C LEU A 114 0.18 -6.88 8.54
N ASP A 115 1.08 -6.64 9.47
CA ASP A 115 2.11 -5.58 9.37
C ASP A 115 3.09 -5.85 8.21
N SER A 116 3.43 -7.11 7.97
CA SER A 116 4.28 -7.52 6.85
C SER A 116 3.54 -7.56 5.50
N GLY A 117 2.20 -7.41 5.50
CA GLY A 117 1.37 -7.48 4.29
C GLY A 117 1.20 -8.88 3.71
N ILE A 118 1.58 -9.94 4.46
CA ILE A 118 1.36 -11.33 4.05
C ILE A 118 -0.11 -11.68 4.14
N LYS A 119 -0.77 -11.29 5.24
CA LYS A 119 -2.22 -11.46 5.42
C LYS A 119 -2.89 -10.11 5.14
N LYS A 120 -3.52 -9.98 3.98
CA LYS A 120 -4.06 -8.71 3.51
C LYS A 120 -5.50 -8.83 3.02
N GLU A 121 -5.81 -9.88 2.29
CA GLU A 121 -7.06 -10.06 1.59
C GLU A 121 -8.19 -10.44 2.57
N VAL A 122 -9.38 -9.86 2.35
CA VAL A 122 -10.56 -10.17 3.13
C VAL A 122 -11.77 -10.44 2.24
N SER A 123 -12.72 -11.18 2.76
CA SER A 123 -14.02 -11.42 2.15
C SER A 123 -15.12 -11.25 3.17
N VAL A 124 -16.34 -11.04 2.73
CA VAL A 124 -17.50 -10.77 3.58
C VAL A 124 -18.54 -11.89 3.49
N GLY A 125 -19.09 -12.29 4.63
CA GLY A 125 -20.22 -13.17 4.74
C GLY A 125 -21.50 -12.39 5.01
N CYS A 126 -22.42 -12.32 4.02
CA CYS A 126 -23.71 -11.66 4.17
C CYS A 126 -24.80 -12.38 3.36
N SER A 127 -26.06 -12.12 3.69
CA SER A 127 -27.19 -12.55 2.88
C SER A 127 -27.93 -11.36 2.27
N MET A 128 -28.27 -11.51 0.99
CA MET A 128 -28.98 -10.51 0.21
C MET A 128 -30.40 -10.97 -0.10
N GLY A 129 -31.36 -10.05 -0.04
CA GLY A 129 -32.76 -10.32 -0.31
C GLY A 129 -33.10 -10.45 -1.79
N LYS A 130 -32.35 -9.72 -2.63
CA LYS A 130 -32.55 -9.72 -4.09
C LYS A 130 -31.23 -9.87 -4.83
N SER A 131 -31.31 -10.58 -5.95
CA SER A 131 -30.24 -10.70 -6.94
C SER A 131 -30.83 -10.43 -8.31
N VAL A 132 -30.52 -9.30 -8.92
CA VAL A 132 -31.16 -8.82 -10.15
C VAL A 132 -30.21 -8.91 -11.32
N CYS A 133 -30.67 -9.47 -12.44
CA CYS A 133 -29.88 -9.60 -13.66
C CYS A 133 -29.64 -8.25 -14.33
N SER A 134 -28.38 -7.90 -14.64
CA SER A 134 -28.00 -6.66 -15.33
C SER A 134 -28.51 -6.57 -16.78
N ILE A 135 -28.91 -7.69 -17.40
CA ILE A 135 -29.37 -7.74 -18.80
C ILE A 135 -30.88 -7.50 -18.91
N CYS A 136 -31.68 -8.22 -18.13
CA CYS A 136 -33.14 -8.17 -18.24
C CYS A 136 -33.86 -7.54 -17.05
N GLY A 137 -33.17 -7.21 -15.96
CA GLY A 137 -33.76 -6.61 -14.77
C GLY A 137 -34.63 -7.57 -13.92
N SER A 138 -34.71 -8.86 -14.28
CA SER A 138 -35.46 -9.86 -13.54
C SER A 138 -34.65 -10.44 -12.38
N ASP A 139 -35.34 -11.03 -11.40
CA ASP A 139 -34.66 -11.81 -10.37
C ASP A 139 -33.84 -12.94 -11.00
N PHE A 140 -32.62 -13.12 -10.55
CA PHE A 140 -31.68 -14.09 -11.11
C PHE A 140 -32.20 -15.54 -10.98
N LYS A 141 -33.06 -15.82 -9.99
CA LYS A 141 -33.68 -17.13 -9.80
C LYS A 141 -34.64 -17.49 -10.92
N SER A 142 -35.24 -16.51 -11.61
CA SER A 142 -36.18 -16.68 -12.72
C SER A 142 -35.59 -16.29 -14.07
N CYS A 143 -34.33 -15.90 -14.11
CA CYS A 143 -33.63 -15.40 -15.29
C CYS A 143 -32.87 -16.52 -16.01
N SER A 144 -32.90 -16.50 -17.36
CA SER A 144 -32.16 -17.46 -18.18
C SER A 144 -30.74 -16.99 -18.55
N HIS A 145 -30.37 -15.75 -18.22
CA HIS A 145 -29.01 -15.20 -18.46
C HIS A 145 -28.00 -15.82 -17.49
N ILE A 146 -26.77 -15.95 -17.94
CA ILE A 146 -25.69 -16.59 -17.18
C ILE A 146 -24.66 -15.51 -16.82
N LYS A 147 -24.30 -15.40 -15.54
CA LYS A 147 -23.25 -14.51 -15.04
C LYS A 147 -21.94 -14.74 -15.80
N GLY A 148 -21.24 -13.67 -16.14
CA GLY A 148 -19.98 -13.70 -16.88
C GLY A 148 -20.12 -13.83 -18.40
N LYS A 149 -21.31 -14.10 -18.97
CA LYS A 149 -21.54 -14.11 -20.41
C LYS A 149 -21.94 -12.73 -20.94
N SER A 150 -21.61 -12.46 -22.21
CA SER A 150 -22.01 -11.24 -22.89
C SER A 150 -23.28 -11.43 -23.71
N TYR A 151 -24.19 -10.49 -23.63
CA TYR A 151 -25.46 -10.43 -24.37
C TYR A 151 -25.56 -9.07 -25.05
N GLY A 152 -25.51 -9.05 -26.36
CA GLY A 152 -25.53 -7.79 -27.13
C GLY A 152 -24.39 -6.83 -26.76
N GLY A 153 -23.21 -7.35 -26.46
CA GLY A 153 -22.05 -6.58 -26.06
C GLY A 153 -22.02 -6.15 -24.58
N LYS A 154 -23.05 -6.50 -23.79
CA LYS A 154 -23.12 -6.19 -22.36
C LYS A 154 -22.78 -7.42 -21.52
N LEU A 155 -21.92 -7.25 -20.53
CA LEU A 155 -21.59 -8.30 -19.57
C LEU A 155 -22.80 -8.57 -18.66
N CYS A 156 -23.13 -9.84 -18.48
CA CYS A 156 -24.15 -10.27 -17.53
C CYS A 156 -23.56 -10.44 -16.14
N TYR A 157 -24.07 -9.72 -15.16
CA TYR A 157 -23.74 -9.83 -13.75
C TYR A 157 -25.00 -9.64 -12.90
N ALA A 158 -24.90 -9.94 -11.62
CA ALA A 158 -25.99 -9.79 -10.67
C ALA A 158 -25.80 -8.57 -9.78
N PHE A 159 -26.80 -7.70 -9.73
CA PHE A 159 -26.93 -6.68 -8.69
C PHE A 159 -27.49 -7.31 -7.43
N LEU A 160 -26.74 -7.20 -6.34
CA LEU A 160 -27.12 -7.66 -5.02
C LEU A 160 -27.71 -6.50 -4.22
N SER A 161 -28.98 -6.65 -3.82
CA SER A 161 -29.72 -5.61 -3.09
C SER A 161 -30.51 -6.18 -1.91
N GLU A 162 -31.00 -5.28 -1.06
CA GLU A 162 -31.77 -5.60 0.14
C GLU A 162 -31.00 -6.53 1.10
N PRO A 163 -29.88 -6.10 1.68
CA PRO A 163 -29.16 -6.93 2.65
C PRO A 163 -30.07 -7.32 3.80
N LYS A 164 -30.04 -8.60 4.19
CA LYS A 164 -30.85 -9.16 5.26
C LYS A 164 -30.06 -9.39 6.51
N ASP A 165 -28.80 -9.84 6.37
CA ASP A 165 -27.90 -10.07 7.49
C ASP A 165 -26.45 -10.01 7.05
N ALA A 166 -25.58 -9.58 7.95
CA ALA A 166 -24.14 -9.67 7.85
C ALA A 166 -23.64 -10.63 8.93
N TYR A 167 -22.95 -11.70 8.54
CA TYR A 167 -22.57 -12.76 9.49
C TYR A 167 -21.20 -12.51 10.09
N GLU A 168 -20.22 -12.30 9.23
CA GLU A 168 -18.80 -12.17 9.59
C GLU A 168 -18.04 -11.54 8.41
N TRP A 169 -16.77 -11.29 8.63
CA TRP A 169 -15.78 -11.03 7.58
C TRP A 169 -14.55 -11.90 7.86
N SER A 170 -13.85 -12.30 6.80
CA SER A 170 -12.78 -13.27 6.91
C SER A 170 -11.51 -12.80 6.24
N PHE A 171 -10.36 -13.08 6.87
CA PHE A 171 -9.10 -13.13 6.14
C PHE A 171 -9.10 -14.36 5.25
N VAL A 172 -8.83 -14.18 3.96
CA VAL A 172 -8.86 -15.23 2.94
C VAL A 172 -7.65 -15.12 2.00
N ALA A 173 -7.30 -16.20 1.33
CA ALA A 173 -6.23 -16.15 0.34
C ALA A 173 -6.63 -15.45 -0.96
N VAL A 174 -7.89 -15.61 -1.39
CA VAL A 174 -8.42 -15.00 -2.63
C VAL A 174 -9.85 -14.53 -2.39
N PRO A 175 -10.08 -13.20 -2.27
CA PRO A 175 -11.42 -12.66 -2.07
C PRO A 175 -12.23 -12.64 -3.36
N ALA A 176 -13.55 -12.66 -3.26
CA ALA A 176 -14.45 -12.41 -4.39
C ALA A 176 -14.25 -10.97 -4.90
N GLN A 177 -14.27 -10.00 -4.02
CA GLN A 177 -14.03 -8.59 -4.32
C GLN A 177 -12.52 -8.30 -4.41
N ARG A 178 -12.06 -7.79 -5.57
CA ARG A 178 -10.62 -7.61 -5.86
C ARG A 178 -9.92 -6.55 -5.00
N SER A 179 -10.67 -5.56 -4.55
CA SER A 179 -10.16 -4.45 -3.72
C SER A 179 -10.34 -4.69 -2.22
N ALA A 180 -11.03 -5.78 -1.82
CA ALA A 180 -11.25 -6.09 -0.43
C ALA A 180 -9.94 -6.52 0.25
N GLY A 181 -9.61 -5.84 1.34
CA GLY A 181 -8.35 -6.11 2.04
C GLY A 181 -8.02 -5.08 3.10
N VAL A 182 -7.04 -5.44 3.93
CA VAL A 182 -6.49 -4.55 4.93
C VAL A 182 -5.79 -3.40 4.22
N ILE A 183 -6.18 -2.21 4.56
CA ILE A 183 -5.52 -1.01 4.10
C ILE A 183 -4.39 -0.76 5.11
N LYS A 184 -3.15 -0.65 4.63
CA LYS A 184 -2.10 -0.09 5.47
C LYS A 184 -2.67 1.14 6.16
N ALA A 185 -2.22 1.45 7.37
CA ALA A 185 -2.55 2.67 8.09
C ALA A 185 -2.13 3.95 7.32
N PHE A 186 -2.51 3.98 6.03
CA PHE A 186 -2.48 5.14 5.15
C PHE A 186 -3.41 6.25 5.70
N ASN A 187 -4.28 5.88 6.66
CA ASN A 187 -5.21 6.79 7.30
C ASN A 187 -4.58 7.69 8.39
N GLU A 188 -3.45 7.33 8.97
CA GLU A 188 -2.71 8.34 9.76
C GLU A 188 -2.11 9.40 8.84
N PHE A 189 -1.63 9.01 7.66
CA PHE A 189 -1.11 9.94 6.66
C PHE A 189 -2.22 10.78 6.04
N MET A 190 -3.37 10.18 5.61
CA MET A 190 -4.51 10.91 5.05
C MET A 190 -5.32 11.68 6.09
N ARG A 191 -5.35 11.23 7.36
CA ARG A 191 -5.94 11.99 8.45
C ARG A 191 -5.06 13.19 8.80
N GLY A 192 -3.74 13.00 8.82
CA GLY A 192 -2.78 14.08 8.95
C GLY A 192 -2.84 15.03 7.74
N GLU A 193 -3.01 14.54 6.53
CA GLU A 193 -3.19 15.39 5.34
C GLU A 193 -4.50 16.19 5.40
N ASN A 194 -5.63 15.59 5.77
CA ASN A 194 -6.90 16.32 5.91
C ASN A 194 -6.89 17.31 7.10
N GLU A 195 -6.34 16.91 8.25
CA GLU A 195 -6.17 17.80 9.40
C GLU A 195 -5.16 18.91 9.08
N MET A 196 -4.08 18.59 8.37
CA MET A 196 -3.10 19.57 7.88
C MET A 196 -3.67 20.47 6.80
N GLU A 197 -4.46 19.95 5.84
CA GLU A 197 -5.19 20.78 4.86
C GLU A 197 -6.13 21.77 5.53
N ASP A 198 -6.83 21.35 6.57
CA ASP A 198 -7.72 22.23 7.35
C ASP A 198 -6.94 23.28 8.16
N ILE A 199 -5.79 22.91 8.71
CA ILE A 199 -4.84 23.85 9.33
C ILE A 199 -4.29 24.82 8.29
N PHE A 200 -3.87 24.33 7.10
CA PHE A 200 -3.40 25.20 6.00
C PHE A 200 -4.51 26.11 5.44
N LYS A 201 -5.76 25.62 5.33
CA LYS A 201 -6.92 26.46 4.97
C LYS A 201 -7.14 27.56 6.00
N LYS A 202 -7.04 27.24 7.29
CA LYS A 202 -7.09 28.24 8.37
C LYS A 202 -5.94 29.24 8.24
N LEU A 203 -4.70 28.77 8.05
CA LEU A 203 -3.52 29.62 7.89
C LEU A 203 -3.54 30.49 6.62
N GLY A 204 -4.25 30.05 5.58
CA GLY A 204 -4.45 30.79 4.34
C GLY A 204 -5.59 31.83 4.39
N SER A 205 -6.39 31.85 5.45
CA SER A 205 -7.45 32.84 5.61
C SER A 205 -6.91 34.19 6.10
N SER A 206 -7.48 35.28 5.62
CA SER A 206 -7.11 36.64 6.04
C SER A 206 -7.76 36.95 7.39
N GLY A 207 -6.98 37.03 8.47
CA GLY A 207 -7.43 37.39 9.81
C GLY A 207 -6.55 36.78 10.93
N ASP A 208 -6.83 37.15 12.18
CA ASP A 208 -6.17 36.53 13.33
C ASP A 208 -6.60 35.07 13.46
N ILE A 209 -5.63 34.16 13.48
CA ILE A 209 -5.87 32.72 13.52
C ILE A 209 -5.48 32.19 14.90
N VAL A 210 -6.41 31.50 15.55
CA VAL A 210 -6.17 30.79 16.80
C VAL A 210 -6.11 29.31 16.52
N LEU A 211 -4.92 28.72 16.70
CA LEU A 211 -4.73 27.27 16.65
C LEU A 211 -4.85 26.66 18.05
N SER A 212 -5.50 25.53 18.14
CA SER A 212 -5.53 24.74 19.37
C SER A 212 -4.17 24.13 19.67
N LYS A 213 -3.94 23.71 20.92
CA LYS A 213 -2.68 23.03 21.29
C LYS A 213 -2.44 21.76 20.48
N SER A 214 -3.49 21.03 20.11
CA SER A 214 -3.40 19.82 19.26
C SER A 214 -2.98 20.17 17.84
N GLU A 215 -3.55 21.21 17.23
CA GLU A 215 -3.19 21.67 15.89
C GLU A 215 -1.74 22.17 15.82
N VAL A 216 -1.28 22.86 16.85
CA VAL A 216 0.13 23.29 16.95
C VAL A 216 1.06 22.08 17.08
N ALA A 217 0.71 21.08 17.90
CA ALA A 217 1.53 19.89 18.08
C ALA A 217 1.64 19.08 16.76
N GLU A 218 0.55 18.95 16.00
CA GLU A 218 0.53 18.26 14.71
C GLU A 218 1.37 19.02 13.67
N LEU A 219 1.25 20.34 13.62
CA LEU A 219 2.07 21.19 12.74
C LEU A 219 3.56 21.05 13.03
N VAL A 220 3.96 21.02 14.28
CA VAL A 220 5.37 20.81 14.70
C VAL A 220 5.88 19.45 14.27
N LYS A 221 5.07 18.39 14.49
CA LYS A 221 5.41 17.02 14.08
C LYS A 221 5.64 16.93 12.57
N GLU A 222 4.72 17.52 11.76
CA GLU A 222 4.85 17.51 10.31
C GLU A 222 6.06 18.31 9.82
N LEU A 223 6.34 19.46 10.44
CA LEU A 223 7.55 20.23 10.16
C LEU A 223 8.83 19.43 10.42
N ASP A 224 8.87 18.64 11.48
CA ASP A 224 10.05 17.81 11.79
C ASP A 224 10.19 16.65 10.80
N ILE A 225 9.09 16.05 10.35
CA ILE A 225 9.09 15.04 9.28
C ILE A 225 9.58 15.64 7.96
N LEU A 226 9.09 16.84 7.58
CA LEU A 226 9.50 17.53 6.38
C LEU A 226 10.97 17.93 6.42
N LYS A 227 11.48 18.39 7.57
CA LYS A 227 12.90 18.68 7.78
C LYS A 227 13.78 17.44 7.66
N ALA A 228 13.31 16.29 8.14
CA ALA A 228 14.04 15.03 7.97
C ALA A 228 14.11 14.63 6.49
N LYS A 229 12.95 14.62 5.79
CA LYS A 229 12.88 14.35 4.35
C LYS A 229 13.74 15.31 3.51
N ALA A 230 13.75 16.60 3.88
CA ALA A 230 14.60 17.59 3.20
C ALA A 230 16.08 17.27 3.38
N ARG A 231 16.52 16.92 4.61
CA ARG A 231 17.92 16.51 4.88
C ARG A 231 18.32 15.27 4.08
N ASP A 232 17.45 14.27 4.02
CA ASP A 232 17.69 13.04 3.24
C ASP A 232 17.79 13.38 1.73
N GLY A 233 16.90 14.26 1.26
CA GLY A 233 16.93 14.77 -0.12
C GLY A 233 18.21 15.54 -0.46
N GLU A 234 18.69 16.38 0.44
CA GLU A 234 19.96 17.11 0.30
C GLU A 234 21.16 16.17 0.35
N ALA A 235 21.17 15.20 1.26
CA ALA A 235 22.22 14.18 1.34
C ALA A 235 22.32 13.38 0.03
N TYR A 236 21.19 12.91 -0.47
CA TYR A 236 21.13 12.20 -1.74
C TYR A 236 21.56 13.05 -2.94
N ARG A 237 21.17 14.34 -2.97
CA ARG A 237 21.63 15.29 -4.00
C ARG A 237 23.14 15.46 -3.96
N ASN A 238 23.72 15.65 -2.78
CA ASN A 238 25.15 15.84 -2.59
C ASN A 238 25.94 14.59 -3.01
N GLU A 239 25.45 13.38 -2.68
CA GLU A 239 26.05 12.12 -3.13
C GLU A 239 26.03 12.01 -4.65
N LEU A 240 24.89 12.29 -5.28
CA LEU A 240 24.75 12.27 -6.73
C LEU A 240 25.69 13.28 -7.42
N GLN A 241 25.80 14.48 -6.86
CA GLN A 241 26.69 15.52 -7.36
C GLN A 241 28.16 15.11 -7.25
N ALA A 242 28.54 14.50 -6.13
CA ALA A 242 29.91 13.98 -5.93
C ALA A 242 30.22 12.85 -6.94
N ASP A 243 29.27 11.94 -7.17
CA ASP A 243 29.42 10.86 -8.16
C ASP A 243 29.58 11.40 -9.59
N VAL A 244 28.70 12.34 -9.99
CA VAL A 244 28.80 12.98 -11.33
C VAL A 244 30.13 13.71 -11.48
N THR A 245 30.57 14.45 -10.46
CA THR A 245 31.83 15.18 -10.48
C THR A 245 33.04 14.24 -10.60
N ARG A 246 33.01 13.11 -9.87
CA ARG A 246 34.05 12.07 -9.94
C ARG A 246 34.07 11.38 -11.30
N LEU A 247 32.94 11.01 -11.84
CA LEU A 247 32.82 10.37 -13.17
C LEU A 247 33.23 11.32 -14.27
N TYR A 248 32.93 12.61 -14.13
CA TYR A 248 33.35 13.66 -15.07
C TYR A 248 34.86 13.75 -15.14
N ALA A 249 35.55 13.80 -14.01
CA ALA A 249 37.02 13.84 -13.92
C ALA A 249 37.69 12.63 -14.62
N ILE A 250 37.03 11.47 -14.61
CA ILE A 250 37.55 10.26 -15.28
C ILE A 250 37.38 10.35 -16.81
N VAL A 251 36.22 10.87 -17.24
CA VAL A 251 35.82 10.84 -18.67
C VAL A 251 36.35 12.05 -19.44
N GLU A 252 36.44 13.22 -18.80
CA GLU A 252 36.83 14.49 -19.40
C GLU A 252 37.93 15.18 -18.54
N PRO A 253 39.14 14.61 -18.44
CA PRO A 253 40.17 15.08 -17.50
C PRO A 253 40.74 16.47 -17.84
N GLU A 254 40.45 16.97 -19.05
CA GLU A 254 40.92 18.28 -19.49
C GLU A 254 40.11 19.47 -18.93
N LEU A 255 38.92 19.20 -18.36
CA LEU A 255 38.06 20.24 -17.84
C LEU A 255 38.42 20.57 -16.37
N PRO A 256 38.53 21.87 -16.03
CA PRO A 256 38.82 22.29 -14.66
C PRO A 256 37.73 21.83 -13.69
N MET A 257 38.14 21.20 -12.58
CA MET A 257 37.24 20.67 -11.58
C MET A 257 36.26 21.71 -11.00
N GLU A 258 36.71 22.96 -10.89
CA GLU A 258 35.89 24.07 -10.40
C GLU A 258 34.72 24.39 -11.35
N ALA A 259 34.95 24.32 -12.65
CA ALA A 259 33.90 24.50 -13.66
C ALA A 259 32.88 23.38 -13.58
N VAL A 260 33.32 22.12 -13.41
CA VAL A 260 32.45 20.97 -13.26
C VAL A 260 31.57 21.08 -12.01
N LYS A 261 32.17 21.46 -10.87
CA LYS A 261 31.41 21.68 -9.61
C LYS A 261 30.36 22.78 -9.78
N SER A 262 30.73 23.93 -10.35
CA SER A 262 29.80 25.04 -10.56
C SER A 262 28.61 24.68 -11.46
N VAL A 263 28.82 23.79 -12.44
CA VAL A 263 27.72 23.29 -13.30
C VAL A 263 26.85 22.30 -12.55
N THR A 264 27.45 21.31 -11.88
CA THR A 264 26.71 20.26 -11.17
C THR A 264 25.91 20.81 -9.98
N GLU A 265 26.36 21.89 -9.35
CA GLU A 265 25.61 22.60 -8.29
C GLU A 265 24.26 23.16 -8.77
N LYS A 266 24.20 23.58 -10.03
CA LYS A 266 23.00 24.17 -10.64
C LYS A 266 22.06 23.15 -11.29
N MET A 267 22.52 21.91 -11.46
CA MET A 267 21.72 20.85 -12.06
C MET A 267 20.56 20.42 -11.17
N THR A 268 19.44 20.11 -11.79
CA THR A 268 18.33 19.44 -11.13
C THR A 268 18.69 17.98 -10.81
N LEU A 269 17.92 17.36 -9.91
CA LEU A 269 18.11 15.95 -9.55
C LEU A 269 17.97 15.01 -10.76
N ALA A 270 17.05 15.34 -11.68
CA ALA A 270 16.86 14.60 -12.93
C ALA A 270 18.06 14.70 -13.86
N GLU A 271 18.64 15.89 -14.00
CA GLU A 271 19.84 16.12 -14.80
C GLU A 271 21.04 15.39 -14.21
N LEU A 272 21.26 15.48 -12.88
CA LEU A 272 22.34 14.74 -12.22
C LEU A 272 22.23 13.23 -12.45
N LYS A 273 21.02 12.66 -12.36
CA LYS A 273 20.77 11.24 -12.65
C LYS A 273 21.09 10.87 -14.11
N ALA A 274 20.64 11.70 -15.04
CA ALA A 274 20.89 11.48 -16.46
C ALA A 274 22.39 11.56 -16.79
N PHE A 275 23.10 12.54 -16.25
CA PHE A 275 24.54 12.67 -16.41
C PHE A 275 25.28 11.49 -15.78
N LYS A 276 24.95 11.09 -14.56
CA LYS A 276 25.54 9.90 -13.91
C LYS A 276 25.45 8.68 -14.82
N GLN A 277 24.27 8.35 -15.34
CA GLN A 277 24.07 7.19 -16.23
C GLN A 277 24.92 7.24 -17.51
N VAL A 278 25.03 8.43 -18.13
CA VAL A 278 25.83 8.59 -19.35
C VAL A 278 27.31 8.43 -19.05
N TYR A 279 27.79 9.07 -17.96
CA TYR A 279 29.21 9.04 -17.62
C TYR A 279 29.65 7.71 -17.01
N GLU A 280 28.81 6.97 -16.34
CA GLU A 280 29.07 5.57 -15.94
C GLU A 280 29.30 4.68 -17.18
N LYS A 281 28.48 4.81 -18.21
CA LYS A 281 28.65 4.07 -19.48
C LYS A 281 29.95 4.46 -20.20
N LYS A 282 30.31 5.76 -20.21
CA LYS A 282 31.57 6.24 -20.82
C LYS A 282 32.78 5.75 -20.04
N SER A 283 32.78 5.88 -18.71
CA SER A 283 33.84 5.43 -17.80
C SER A 283 34.08 3.92 -17.92
N ALA A 284 33.03 3.12 -17.99
CA ALA A 284 33.14 1.66 -18.19
C ALA A 284 33.78 1.27 -19.53
N ARG A 285 33.69 2.14 -20.55
CA ARG A 285 34.38 1.94 -21.84
C ARG A 285 35.86 2.31 -21.76
N LEU A 286 36.20 3.33 -21.00
CA LEU A 286 37.59 3.76 -20.77
C LEU A 286 38.35 2.80 -19.86
N GLY A 287 37.67 2.19 -18.88
CA GLY A 287 38.24 1.24 -17.92
C GLY A 287 38.53 -0.16 -18.46
N LYS A 288 38.34 -0.44 -19.73
CA LYS A 288 38.86 -1.66 -20.40
C LYS A 288 40.33 -1.49 -20.80
N GLY A 289 41.16 -0.98 -19.91
CA GLY A 289 42.60 -1.10 -20.02
C GLY A 289 42.99 -2.55 -19.96
N VAL A 290 43.59 -3.05 -21.02
CA VAL A 290 44.21 -4.38 -21.08
C VAL A 290 45.23 -4.44 -19.95
N PRO A 291 45.23 -5.48 -19.08
CA PRO A 291 46.28 -5.62 -18.07
C PRO A 291 47.63 -5.67 -18.77
N GLN A 292 48.50 -4.73 -18.52
CA GLN A 292 49.88 -4.70 -19.07
C GLN A 292 50.82 -5.74 -18.40
N LEU A 293 50.27 -6.73 -17.74
CA LEU A 293 50.97 -7.92 -17.36
C LEU A 293 51.02 -8.86 -18.56
N GLY A 294 52.06 -8.64 -19.38
CA GLY A 294 52.42 -9.59 -20.45
C GLY A 294 52.50 -11.00 -19.87
N LYS A 295 51.92 -11.96 -20.59
CA LYS A 295 52.12 -13.37 -20.34
C LYS A 295 53.64 -13.59 -20.35
N ILE A 296 54.20 -13.88 -19.19
CA ILE A 296 55.54 -14.51 -19.09
C ILE A 296 55.32 -15.88 -19.73
N LYS A 297 55.92 -16.04 -20.94
CA LYS A 297 56.06 -17.34 -21.56
C LYS A 297 57.10 -18.09 -20.72
N ASP A 298 56.68 -18.94 -19.82
CA ASP A 298 57.53 -19.97 -19.25
C ASP A 298 57.92 -20.93 -20.38
N GLU A 299 59.06 -20.71 -21.01
CA GLU A 299 59.78 -21.72 -21.73
C GLU A 299 60.35 -22.71 -20.71
N VAL A 300 59.56 -23.72 -20.36
CA VAL A 300 60.03 -24.88 -19.65
C VAL A 300 60.75 -25.75 -20.69
N THR A 301 62.06 -25.56 -20.80
CA THR A 301 62.95 -26.54 -21.43
C THR A 301 62.92 -27.79 -20.61
N SER A 302 62.29 -28.85 -21.13
CA SER A 302 62.33 -30.18 -20.57
C SER A 302 63.72 -30.78 -20.78
N LYS A 303 64.63 -30.67 -19.80
CA LYS A 303 65.77 -31.57 -19.71
C LYS A 303 65.28 -32.94 -19.18
N LYS A 304 65.22 -33.90 -20.09
CA LYS A 304 65.11 -35.31 -19.74
C LYS A 304 66.34 -35.70 -18.93
N ASN A 305 66.17 -35.91 -17.63
CA ASN A 305 67.15 -36.69 -16.83
C ASN A 305 66.72 -38.14 -16.86
N ASN A 306 67.43 -38.92 -17.75
CA ASN A 306 67.55 -40.37 -17.64
C ASN A 306 68.56 -40.68 -16.56
N ALA A 307 68.14 -41.07 -15.37
CA ALA A 307 68.93 -41.78 -14.42
C ALA A 307 68.01 -42.47 -13.42
N TYR A 308 67.77 -43.73 -13.64
CA TYR A 308 67.81 -44.83 -12.73
C TYR A 308 67.17 -46.06 -13.38
N LYS A 309 68.05 -46.88 -14.04
CA LYS A 309 67.82 -48.30 -14.19
C LYS A 309 68.73 -48.97 -13.16
N GLY A 310 68.20 -49.91 -12.43
CA GLY A 310 69.01 -50.92 -11.65
C GLY A 310 68.45 -51.08 -10.21
N ILE A 311 67.85 -52.09 -10.02
CA ILE A 311 67.75 -53.37 -9.34
C ILE A 311 66.31 -53.68 -8.98
#